data_61bfdb82e9059e2fbb6493be241feb3d
#
_entry.id   61bfdb82e9059e2fbb6493be241feb3d
#
_cell.length_a   1.000
_cell.length_b   1.000
_cell.length_c   1.000
_cell.angle_alpha   90.00
_cell.angle_beta   90.00
_cell.angle_gamma   90.00
#
_symmetry.space_group_name_H-M   'P 1'
#
loop_
_entity.id
_entity.type
_entity.pdbx_description
1 polymer ?
#
loop_
_entity_poly.entity_id
_entity_poly.type
_entity_poly.pdbx_seq_one_letter_code
_entity_poly.pdbx_strand_id
1 'polypeptide(L)'
;MKKSIIAAAAALFLVSCNQQGGNYKVTATMPDNTTDGQTAYLTSYDTGDTLNRAVIKAGTVVLEGNVDTTYMARLIVGDQRMELVVEPAEIAVNWQEGSATGGKLNDALTAIDTELEKIAQQAGGDNPQAMMAVEKKLADRFYKAYIDNKDNGIGPWAFNYYLMYNDFNAQQLDSVIAEAPQRYRQLRRVKKAVAAANAVVATAVGQTFVDFTDAHGAKLSDYAGKGRYTLVDFWASWCGPCKREIPNIKALYDKYKDKMNFVGVAVWDKPDDTARTIDELQIPWPVMQGEPNWTEPTDLYGISGIPHIMLIDPDGKIVARQLTGQLLTRTVTDLKL
;
A
#
# COMPACT_ATOMS: atom_id res chain seq x y z
N MET A 1 7.45 45.81 63.15
CA MET A 1 6.46 44.92 62.58
C MET A 1 6.99 44.39 61.23
N LYS A 2 7.58 43.19 61.25
CA LYS A 2 8.16 42.51 60.07
C LYS A 2 7.07 41.65 59.39
N LYS A 3 6.70 41.94 58.15
CA LYS A 3 5.83 41.11 57.36
C LYS A 3 6.70 40.06 56.59
N SER A 4 6.55 38.82 56.93
CA SER A 4 7.14 37.68 56.22
C SER A 4 6.27 37.36 55.02
N ILE A 5 6.87 37.38 53.81
CA ILE A 5 6.27 36.94 52.56
C ILE A 5 6.69 35.49 52.39
N ILE A 6 5.71 34.58 52.46
CA ILE A 6 5.89 33.16 52.12
C ILE A 6 5.72 33.04 50.61
N ALA A 7 6.82 32.76 49.89
CA ALA A 7 6.79 32.42 48.48
C ALA A 7 6.48 30.91 48.35
N ALA A 8 5.30 30.61 47.85
CA ALA A 8 4.93 29.23 47.45
C ALA A 8 5.60 28.90 46.13
N ALA A 9 6.61 28.06 46.14
CA ALA A 9 7.21 27.49 44.94
C ALA A 9 6.26 26.39 44.41
N ALA A 10 5.56 26.70 43.33
CA ALA A 10 4.84 25.70 42.56
C ALA A 10 5.84 24.82 41.78
N ALA A 11 6.07 23.62 42.28
CA ALA A 11 6.83 22.61 41.55
C ALA A 11 6.00 22.14 40.35
N LEU A 12 6.33 22.62 39.17
CA LEU A 12 5.88 22.05 37.90
C LEU A 12 6.53 20.67 37.76
N PHE A 13 5.78 19.62 38.07
CA PHE A 13 6.12 18.27 37.65
C PHE A 13 5.95 18.20 36.13
N LEU A 14 7.06 18.43 35.41
CA LEU A 14 7.17 17.98 34.03
C LEU A 14 7.17 16.46 34.08
N VAL A 15 6.03 15.85 33.81
CA VAL A 15 5.95 14.43 33.47
C VAL A 15 6.63 14.30 32.09
N SER A 16 7.94 14.18 32.11
CA SER A 16 8.73 13.67 31.01
C SER A 16 8.28 12.21 30.83
N CYS A 17 7.52 11.92 29.79
CA CYS A 17 7.42 10.56 29.27
C CYS A 17 8.81 10.17 28.78
N ASN A 18 9.62 9.66 29.70
CA ASN A 18 10.90 9.04 29.41
C ASN A 18 10.59 7.69 28.73
N GLN A 19 10.54 7.66 27.42
CA GLN A 19 10.75 6.40 26.68
C GLN A 19 12.22 6.05 26.91
N GLN A 20 12.49 5.26 27.97
CA GLN A 20 13.84 4.78 28.24
C GLN A 20 14.22 3.82 27.12
N GLY A 21 15.21 4.19 26.33
CA GLY A 21 15.92 3.30 25.44
C GLY A 21 16.51 2.12 26.21
N GLY A 22 16.76 1.02 25.55
CA GLY A 22 17.33 -0.17 26.18
C GLY A 22 17.65 -1.26 25.16
N ASN A 23 18.15 -2.37 25.67
CA ASN A 23 18.49 -3.51 24.82
C ASN A 23 17.24 -4.29 24.44
N TYR A 24 17.18 -4.70 23.17
CA TYR A 24 16.22 -5.69 22.70
C TYR A 24 16.93 -7.00 22.36
N LYS A 25 16.18 -8.09 22.49
CA LYS A 25 16.58 -9.41 21.98
C LYS A 25 15.39 -10.08 21.33
N VAL A 26 15.46 -10.26 20.03
CA VAL A 26 14.47 -11.01 19.26
C VAL A 26 14.98 -12.41 19.04
N THR A 27 14.25 -13.40 19.55
CA THR A 27 14.52 -14.82 19.31
C THR A 27 13.39 -15.39 18.48
N ALA A 28 13.67 -15.84 17.25
CA ALA A 28 12.68 -16.45 16.39
C ALA A 28 12.98 -17.94 16.21
N THR A 29 11.96 -18.78 16.43
CA THR A 29 12.00 -20.22 16.19
C THR A 29 11.25 -20.54 14.92
N MET A 30 11.93 -21.18 13.97
CA MET A 30 11.37 -21.62 12.70
C MET A 30 10.60 -22.93 12.87
N PRO A 31 9.62 -23.23 11.99
CA PRO A 31 8.85 -24.47 12.07
C PRO A 31 9.68 -25.74 11.94
N ASP A 32 10.78 -25.65 11.18
CA ASP A 32 11.72 -26.73 10.92
C ASP A 32 13.13 -26.18 10.63
N ASN A 33 14.09 -27.06 10.37
CA ASN A 33 15.47 -26.70 10.09
C ASN A 33 15.75 -26.45 8.60
N THR A 34 14.73 -26.36 7.74
CA THR A 34 14.91 -26.14 6.29
C THR A 34 15.47 -24.76 5.99
N THR A 35 15.36 -23.83 6.93
CA THR A 35 15.90 -22.47 6.85
C THR A 35 17.33 -22.32 7.42
N ASP A 36 17.93 -23.39 7.94
CA ASP A 36 19.28 -23.33 8.49
C ASP A 36 20.30 -22.86 7.44
N GLY A 37 21.18 -21.95 7.86
CA GLY A 37 22.14 -21.29 6.98
C GLY A 37 21.59 -20.07 6.23
N GLN A 38 20.27 -19.87 6.19
CA GLN A 38 19.69 -18.65 5.62
C GLN A 38 19.93 -17.46 6.57
N THR A 39 19.90 -16.26 5.98
CA THR A 39 19.99 -15.02 6.76
C THR A 39 18.58 -14.49 7.04
N ALA A 40 18.29 -14.27 8.30
CA ALA A 40 17.11 -13.52 8.72
C ALA A 40 17.46 -12.01 8.78
N TYR A 41 16.57 -11.17 8.30
CA TYR A 41 16.70 -9.72 8.27
C TYR A 41 15.63 -9.08 9.13
N LEU A 42 16.02 -8.21 10.06
CA LEU A 42 15.11 -7.31 10.74
C LEU A 42 15.12 -5.98 9.97
N THR A 43 14.00 -5.59 9.41
CA THR A 43 13.90 -4.40 8.55
C THR A 43 12.90 -3.40 9.13
N SER A 44 13.12 -2.10 8.85
CA SER A 44 12.15 -1.06 9.18
C SER A 44 10.83 -1.30 8.46
N TYR A 45 9.71 -1.25 9.18
CA TYR A 45 8.38 -1.35 8.58
C TYR A 45 8.11 -0.20 7.57
N ASP A 46 8.57 1.01 7.87
CA ASP A 46 8.31 2.18 7.04
C ASP A 46 9.23 2.24 5.81
N THR A 47 10.55 2.15 6.01
CA THR A 47 11.52 2.37 4.93
C THR A 47 11.94 1.09 4.21
N GLY A 48 11.85 -0.07 4.87
CA GLY A 48 12.38 -1.34 4.39
C GLY A 48 13.89 -1.52 4.61
N ASP A 49 14.56 -0.52 5.22
CA ASP A 49 15.99 -0.60 5.50
C ASP A 49 16.31 -1.74 6.48
N THR A 50 17.41 -2.44 6.23
CA THR A 50 17.90 -3.48 7.14
C THR A 50 18.46 -2.84 8.40
N LEU A 51 17.85 -3.18 9.53
CA LEU A 51 18.22 -2.70 10.87
C LEU A 51 19.18 -3.68 11.56
N ASN A 52 18.96 -4.97 11.34
CA ASN A 52 19.78 -6.05 11.90
C ASN A 52 19.68 -7.30 11.03
N ARG A 53 20.63 -8.22 11.15
CA ARG A 53 20.61 -9.52 10.46
C ARG A 53 21.41 -10.57 11.22
N ALA A 54 20.97 -11.82 11.12
CA ALA A 54 21.72 -12.97 11.66
C ALA A 54 21.43 -14.23 10.84
N VAL A 55 22.32 -15.21 10.93
CA VAL A 55 22.16 -16.52 10.28
C VAL A 55 21.39 -17.46 11.19
N ILE A 56 20.42 -18.15 10.62
CA ILE A 56 19.61 -19.17 11.32
C ILE A 56 20.46 -20.40 11.58
N LYS A 57 20.43 -20.92 12.82
CA LYS A 57 21.14 -22.11 13.25
C LYS A 57 20.24 -22.99 14.09
N ALA A 58 20.16 -24.26 13.77
CA ALA A 58 19.31 -25.23 14.47
C ALA A 58 17.86 -24.71 14.64
N GLY A 59 17.27 -24.19 13.55
CA GLY A 59 15.91 -23.67 13.52
C GLY A 59 15.69 -22.39 14.33
N THR A 60 16.76 -21.71 14.78
CA THR A 60 16.62 -20.52 15.62
C THR A 60 17.51 -19.37 15.12
N VAL A 61 17.00 -18.17 15.21
CA VAL A 61 17.79 -16.95 15.00
C VAL A 61 17.63 -16.01 16.20
N VAL A 62 18.72 -15.35 16.56
CA VAL A 62 18.77 -14.33 17.62
C VAL A 62 19.30 -13.03 17.03
N LEU A 63 18.56 -11.95 17.25
CA LEU A 63 18.88 -10.59 16.81
C LEU A 63 18.88 -9.69 18.05
N GLU A 64 20.03 -9.14 18.40
CA GLU A 64 20.21 -8.30 19.59
C GLU A 64 20.68 -6.92 19.19
N GLY A 65 20.26 -5.91 19.94
CA GLY A 65 20.68 -4.54 19.71
C GLY A 65 20.13 -3.57 20.75
N ASN A 66 20.30 -2.29 20.49
CA ASN A 66 19.79 -1.20 21.32
C ASN A 66 18.70 -0.43 20.56
N VAL A 67 17.69 0.03 21.28
CA VAL A 67 16.61 0.85 20.75
C VAL A 67 16.39 2.06 21.66
N ASP A 68 16.43 3.26 21.07
CA ASP A 68 16.16 4.51 21.81
C ASP A 68 14.66 4.81 21.88
N THR A 69 13.94 4.47 20.81
CA THR A 69 12.48 4.61 20.69
C THR A 69 11.89 3.38 20.02
N THR A 70 10.73 2.94 20.50
CA THR A 70 10.05 1.77 19.93
C THR A 70 9.61 2.02 18.49
N TYR A 71 9.72 1.01 17.61
CA TYR A 71 9.29 1.10 16.24
C TYR A 71 8.80 -0.25 15.72
N MET A 72 7.92 -0.20 14.71
CA MET A 72 7.47 -1.38 13.99
C MET A 72 8.57 -1.86 13.02
N ALA A 73 8.84 -3.15 13.04
CA ALA A 73 9.79 -3.82 12.15
C ALA A 73 9.17 -5.04 11.47
N ARG A 74 9.89 -5.57 10.49
CA ARG A 74 9.61 -6.86 9.86
C ARG A 74 10.80 -7.78 10.02
N LEU A 75 10.54 -8.98 10.50
CA LEU A 75 11.47 -10.10 10.41
C LEU A 75 11.21 -10.83 9.10
N ILE A 76 12.24 -10.96 8.26
CA ILE A 76 12.17 -11.55 6.93
C ILE A 76 13.10 -12.75 6.85
N VAL A 77 12.59 -13.89 6.37
CA VAL A 77 13.35 -15.11 6.08
C VAL A 77 12.88 -15.65 4.74
N GLY A 78 13.75 -15.61 3.73
CA GLY A 78 13.34 -15.92 2.34
C GLY A 78 12.21 -15.03 1.88
N ASP A 79 11.10 -15.63 1.44
CA ASP A 79 9.90 -14.92 1.00
C ASP A 79 8.88 -14.65 2.13
N GLN A 80 9.14 -15.18 3.31
CA GLN A 80 8.25 -15.04 4.46
C GLN A 80 8.59 -13.80 5.28
N ARG A 81 7.58 -13.18 5.89
CA ARG A 81 7.73 -11.98 6.71
C ARG A 81 6.75 -11.98 7.89
N MET A 82 7.20 -11.45 9.02
CA MET A 82 6.40 -11.23 10.21
C MET A 82 6.62 -9.83 10.75
N GLU A 83 5.56 -9.17 11.17
CA GLU A 83 5.60 -7.85 11.79
C GLU A 83 5.74 -7.98 13.30
N LEU A 84 6.58 -7.14 13.90
CA LEU A 84 6.80 -7.07 15.35
C LEU A 84 7.21 -5.66 15.76
N VAL A 85 7.07 -5.37 17.03
CA VAL A 85 7.58 -4.11 17.62
C VAL A 85 8.97 -4.35 18.18
N VAL A 86 9.95 -3.56 17.77
CA VAL A 86 11.24 -3.49 18.45
C VAL A 86 11.10 -2.57 19.65
N GLU A 87 11.19 -3.16 20.85
CA GLU A 87 11.08 -2.51 22.14
C GLU A 87 12.16 -3.05 23.11
N PRO A 88 12.51 -2.34 24.19
CA PRO A 88 13.49 -2.83 25.18
C PRO A 88 12.95 -4.04 25.95
N ALA A 89 13.04 -5.22 25.35
CA ALA A 89 12.50 -6.47 25.88
C ALA A 89 13.18 -7.69 25.24
N GLU A 90 12.97 -8.86 25.86
CA GLU A 90 13.17 -10.16 25.24
C GLU A 90 11.89 -10.55 24.49
N ILE A 91 11.98 -10.61 23.16
CA ILE A 91 10.87 -10.85 22.25
C ILE A 91 11.01 -12.25 21.67
N ALA A 92 10.01 -13.11 21.90
CA ALA A 92 9.93 -14.43 21.34
C ALA A 92 9.00 -14.41 20.12
N VAL A 93 9.51 -14.83 18.97
CA VAL A 93 8.76 -14.94 17.72
C VAL A 93 8.45 -16.39 17.45
N ASN A 94 7.17 -16.73 17.44
CA ASN A 94 6.67 -18.01 16.98
C ASN A 94 6.24 -17.90 15.52
N TRP A 95 7.09 -18.39 14.63
CA TRP A 95 6.85 -18.28 13.20
C TRP A 95 5.64 -19.09 12.71
N GLN A 96 5.40 -20.25 13.35
CA GLN A 96 4.29 -21.13 12.98
C GLN A 96 2.92 -20.52 13.35
N GLU A 97 2.86 -19.83 14.48
CA GLU A 97 1.64 -19.18 14.96
C GLU A 97 1.48 -17.74 14.41
N GLY A 98 2.50 -17.20 13.76
CA GLY A 98 2.48 -15.83 13.25
C GLY A 98 2.45 -14.78 14.38
N SER A 99 3.01 -15.09 15.56
CA SER A 99 2.92 -14.22 16.75
C SER A 99 4.29 -13.82 17.28
N ALA A 100 4.36 -12.62 17.84
CA ALA A 100 5.50 -12.13 18.63
C ALA A 100 5.02 -11.77 20.04
N THR A 101 5.68 -12.32 21.04
CA THR A 101 5.35 -12.13 22.46
C THR A 101 6.58 -11.73 23.28
N GLY A 102 6.38 -11.33 24.53
CA GLY A 102 7.45 -10.82 25.36
C GLY A 102 7.73 -9.35 25.07
N GLY A 103 7.34 -8.52 26.02
CA GLY A 103 7.30 -7.08 25.87
C GLY A 103 5.88 -6.56 25.72
N LYS A 104 5.65 -5.41 26.33
CA LYS A 104 4.29 -4.82 26.43
C LYS A 104 3.66 -4.53 25.07
N LEU A 105 4.46 -4.09 24.09
CA LEU A 105 3.94 -3.69 22.80
C LEU A 105 3.71 -4.88 21.87
N ASN A 106 4.55 -5.92 21.93
CA ASN A 106 4.31 -7.14 21.15
C ASN A 106 3.09 -7.90 21.66
N ASP A 107 2.88 -7.98 22.98
CA ASP A 107 1.66 -8.56 23.56
C ASP A 107 0.41 -7.79 23.15
N ALA A 108 0.49 -6.44 23.12
CA ALA A 108 -0.59 -5.58 22.64
C ALA A 108 -0.85 -5.74 21.13
N LEU A 109 0.21 -5.86 20.31
CA LEU A 109 0.10 -6.10 18.87
C LEU A 109 -0.59 -7.44 18.60
N THR A 110 -0.17 -8.51 19.26
CA THR A 110 -0.79 -9.85 19.14
C THR A 110 -2.28 -9.82 19.50
N ALA A 111 -2.66 -9.06 20.54
CA ALA A 111 -4.07 -8.88 20.90
C ALA A 111 -4.85 -8.11 19.80
N ILE A 112 -4.23 -7.08 19.19
CA ILE A 112 -4.82 -6.34 18.07
C ILE A 112 -5.01 -7.26 16.87
N ASP A 113 -4.00 -8.03 16.48
CA ASP A 113 -4.03 -8.94 15.33
C ASP A 113 -5.10 -10.01 15.51
N THR A 114 -5.23 -10.59 16.72
CA THR A 114 -6.29 -11.55 17.04
C THR A 114 -7.70 -10.96 16.84
N GLU A 115 -7.91 -9.70 17.17
CA GLU A 115 -9.19 -9.03 16.95
C GLU A 115 -9.43 -8.73 15.45
N LEU A 116 -8.39 -8.30 14.73
CA LEU A 116 -8.45 -8.06 13.28
C LEU A 116 -8.78 -9.35 12.52
N GLU A 117 -8.18 -10.48 12.88
CA GLU A 117 -8.48 -11.78 12.29
C GLU A 117 -9.94 -12.19 12.51
N LYS A 118 -10.46 -12.03 13.73
CA LYS A 118 -11.89 -12.29 14.02
C LYS A 118 -12.83 -11.42 13.21
N ILE A 119 -12.44 -10.16 12.93
CA ILE A 119 -13.22 -9.26 12.08
C ILE A 119 -13.13 -9.75 10.62
N ALA A 120 -11.94 -10.07 10.12
CA ALA A 120 -11.73 -10.53 8.76
C ALA A 120 -12.48 -11.84 8.45
N GLN A 121 -12.55 -12.79 9.41
CA GLN A 121 -13.30 -14.03 9.27
C GLN A 121 -14.81 -13.84 9.09
N GLN A 122 -15.37 -12.64 9.38
CA GLN A 122 -16.77 -12.31 9.14
C GLN A 122 -17.07 -12.03 7.66
N ALA A 123 -16.05 -11.88 6.82
CA ALA A 123 -16.19 -11.76 5.37
C ALA A 123 -16.55 -13.13 4.77
N GLY A 124 -17.78 -13.57 4.95
CA GLY A 124 -18.28 -14.83 4.41
C GLY A 124 -18.77 -14.68 2.96
N GLY A 125 -18.06 -15.29 2.00
CA GLY A 125 -18.50 -15.40 0.60
C GLY A 125 -18.36 -14.12 -0.24
N ASP A 126 -18.83 -14.20 -1.50
CA ASP A 126 -18.72 -13.13 -2.51
C ASP A 126 -19.79 -12.04 -2.37
N ASN A 127 -20.24 -11.73 -1.16
CA ASN A 127 -21.22 -10.66 -0.93
C ASN A 127 -20.51 -9.30 -0.76
N PRO A 128 -20.60 -8.37 -1.75
CA PRO A 128 -19.94 -7.08 -1.70
C PRO A 128 -20.33 -6.22 -0.48
N GLN A 129 -21.58 -6.30 -0.05
CA GLN A 129 -22.06 -5.53 1.10
C GLN A 129 -21.46 -6.06 2.41
N ALA A 130 -21.31 -7.39 2.55
CA ALA A 130 -20.65 -7.99 3.69
C ALA A 130 -19.16 -7.62 3.72
N MET A 131 -18.48 -7.61 2.55
CA MET A 131 -17.10 -7.19 2.44
C MET A 131 -16.92 -5.72 2.86
N MET A 132 -17.73 -4.80 2.36
CA MET A 132 -17.70 -3.38 2.77
C MET A 132 -17.94 -3.20 4.28
N ALA A 133 -18.83 -3.99 4.87
CA ALA A 133 -19.08 -3.93 6.31
C ALA A 133 -17.88 -4.42 7.14
N VAL A 134 -17.16 -5.43 6.65
CA VAL A 134 -15.92 -5.92 7.28
C VAL A 134 -14.80 -4.90 7.12
N GLU A 135 -14.59 -4.34 5.93
CA GLU A 135 -13.59 -3.29 5.69
C GLU A 135 -13.79 -2.09 6.63
N LYS A 136 -15.05 -1.65 6.80
CA LYS A 136 -15.35 -0.59 7.76
C LYS A 136 -14.96 -0.97 9.19
N LYS A 137 -15.27 -2.19 9.64
CA LYS A 137 -14.89 -2.65 10.99
C LYS A 137 -13.36 -2.72 11.16
N LEU A 138 -12.65 -3.14 10.13
CA LEU A 138 -11.18 -3.13 10.12
C LEU A 138 -10.65 -1.71 10.22
N ALA A 139 -11.18 -0.76 9.44
CA ALA A 139 -10.83 0.65 9.52
C ALA A 139 -11.03 1.21 10.94
N ASP A 140 -12.21 0.99 11.53
CA ASP A 140 -12.54 1.43 12.89
C ASP A 140 -11.58 0.81 13.94
N ARG A 141 -11.21 -0.48 13.77
CA ARG A 141 -10.27 -1.16 14.67
C ARG A 141 -8.85 -0.63 14.53
N PHE A 142 -8.40 -0.36 13.32
CA PHE A 142 -7.09 0.28 13.09
C PHE A 142 -7.05 1.71 13.61
N TYR A 143 -8.14 2.47 13.45
CA TYR A 143 -8.23 3.80 14.04
C TYR A 143 -8.10 3.76 15.57
N LYS A 144 -8.80 2.82 16.23
CA LYS A 144 -8.65 2.63 17.68
C LYS A 144 -7.22 2.25 18.06
N ALA A 145 -6.59 1.32 17.34
CA ALA A 145 -5.20 0.93 17.59
C ALA A 145 -4.25 2.13 17.44
N TYR A 146 -4.46 2.97 16.42
CA TYR A 146 -3.71 4.20 16.22
C TYR A 146 -3.88 5.17 17.39
N ILE A 147 -5.11 5.44 17.82
CA ILE A 147 -5.38 6.39 18.92
C ILE A 147 -4.75 5.92 20.24
N ASP A 148 -4.88 4.63 20.55
CA ASP A 148 -4.34 4.04 21.79
C ASP A 148 -2.80 3.99 21.80
N ASN A 149 -2.15 4.08 20.63
CA ASN A 149 -0.71 3.87 20.45
C ASN A 149 0.02 5.03 19.75
N LYS A 150 -0.51 6.25 19.80
CA LYS A 150 0.05 7.41 19.08
C LYS A 150 1.54 7.63 19.34
N ASP A 151 2.02 7.27 20.53
CA ASP A 151 3.37 7.63 21.01
C ASP A 151 4.36 6.45 21.02
N ASN A 152 3.96 5.28 20.51
CA ASN A 152 4.83 4.10 20.43
C ASN A 152 4.93 3.52 19.01
N GLY A 153 5.62 2.38 18.86
CA GLY A 153 5.89 1.74 17.57
C GLY A 153 4.65 1.21 16.84
N ILE A 154 3.56 0.88 17.53
CA ILE A 154 2.33 0.38 16.92
C ILE A 154 1.59 1.49 16.18
N GLY A 155 1.60 2.72 16.72
CA GLY A 155 0.80 3.82 16.20
C GLY A 155 1.02 4.13 14.71
N PRO A 156 2.27 4.29 14.21
CA PRO A 156 2.54 4.51 12.79
C PRO A 156 2.05 3.36 11.90
N TRP A 157 2.15 2.13 12.36
CA TRP A 157 1.64 0.95 11.66
C TRP A 157 0.10 0.97 11.57
N ALA A 158 -0.56 1.14 12.70
CA ALA A 158 -2.02 1.21 12.75
C ALA A 158 -2.58 2.39 11.94
N PHE A 159 -1.91 3.56 11.98
CA PHE A 159 -2.29 4.72 11.17
C PHE A 159 -2.18 4.45 9.67
N ASN A 160 -1.12 3.75 9.22
CA ASN A 160 -1.00 3.37 7.81
C ASN A 160 -2.16 2.47 7.36
N TYR A 161 -2.53 1.46 8.16
CA TYR A 161 -3.66 0.60 7.82
C TYR A 161 -5.00 1.34 7.91
N TYR A 162 -5.17 2.25 8.87
CA TYR A 162 -6.33 3.13 8.91
C TYR A 162 -6.48 3.94 7.61
N LEU A 163 -5.39 4.49 7.08
CA LEU A 163 -5.42 5.19 5.78
C LEU A 163 -5.75 4.25 4.62
N MET A 164 -5.28 3.00 4.65
CA MET A 164 -5.51 2.02 3.58
C MET A 164 -6.96 1.50 3.51
N TYR A 165 -7.61 1.34 4.68
CA TYR A 165 -8.99 0.84 4.77
C TYR A 165 -10.05 1.94 4.63
N ASN A 166 -9.64 3.19 4.39
CA ASN A 166 -10.54 4.30 4.13
C ASN A 166 -10.26 4.91 2.76
N ASP A 167 -11.31 5.12 1.99
CA ASP A 167 -11.23 5.78 0.68
C ASP A 167 -11.29 7.32 0.86
N PHE A 168 -10.25 7.88 1.48
CA PHE A 168 -10.15 9.32 1.70
C PHE A 168 -9.87 10.05 0.40
N ASN A 169 -10.70 11.03 0.05
CA ASN A 169 -10.29 12.01 -0.96
C ASN A 169 -9.15 12.90 -0.41
N ALA A 170 -8.50 13.67 -1.29
CA ALA A 170 -7.32 14.46 -0.94
C ALA A 170 -7.58 15.41 0.25
N GLN A 171 -8.72 16.10 0.29
CA GLN A 171 -9.06 17.03 1.37
C GLN A 171 -9.28 16.31 2.71
N GLN A 172 -9.95 15.17 2.69
CA GLN A 172 -10.15 14.34 3.89
C GLN A 172 -8.82 13.80 4.41
N LEU A 173 -7.96 13.31 3.49
CA LEU A 173 -6.62 12.81 3.83
C LEU A 173 -5.76 13.90 4.46
N ASP A 174 -5.73 15.11 3.89
CA ASP A 174 -5.02 16.25 4.45
C ASP A 174 -5.49 16.58 5.88
N SER A 175 -6.80 16.55 6.12
CA SER A 175 -7.39 16.79 7.45
C SER A 175 -6.95 15.72 8.45
N VAL A 176 -7.03 14.44 8.09
CA VAL A 176 -6.61 13.32 8.93
C VAL A 176 -5.12 13.38 9.28
N ILE A 177 -4.28 13.73 8.29
CA ILE A 177 -2.83 13.87 8.49
C ILE A 177 -2.50 15.12 9.33
N ALA A 178 -3.28 16.20 9.21
CA ALA A 178 -3.09 17.40 10.02
C ALA A 178 -3.32 17.14 11.52
N GLU A 179 -4.23 16.24 11.87
CA GLU A 179 -4.53 15.82 13.25
C GLU A 179 -3.53 14.80 13.81
N ALA A 180 -2.78 14.11 12.94
CA ALA A 180 -1.80 13.11 13.35
C ALA A 180 -0.52 13.75 13.92
N PRO A 181 0.24 13.04 14.79
CA PRO A 181 1.53 13.49 15.27
C PRO A 181 2.45 13.93 14.13
N GLN A 182 3.16 15.06 14.31
CA GLN A 182 3.98 15.63 13.24
C GLN A 182 4.98 14.63 12.62
N ARG A 183 5.56 13.73 13.43
CA ARG A 183 6.47 12.69 12.94
C ARG A 183 5.83 11.76 11.89
N TYR A 184 4.51 11.54 11.93
CA TYR A 184 3.82 10.68 10.98
C TYR A 184 3.81 11.22 9.56
N ARG A 185 3.84 12.55 9.39
CA ARG A 185 3.94 13.19 8.07
C ARG A 185 5.23 12.86 7.34
N GLN A 186 6.26 12.41 8.07
CA GLN A 186 7.55 12.02 7.49
C GLN A 186 7.59 10.55 7.08
N LEU A 187 6.64 9.74 7.53
CA LEU A 187 6.57 8.32 7.16
C LEU A 187 6.44 8.18 5.64
N ARG A 188 7.26 7.30 5.07
CA ARG A 188 7.26 7.03 3.62
C ARG A 188 5.88 6.64 3.11
N ARG A 189 5.16 5.81 3.89
CA ARG A 189 3.82 5.34 3.54
C ARG A 189 2.78 6.45 3.54
N VAL A 190 2.84 7.38 4.49
CA VAL A 190 1.98 8.56 4.53
C VAL A 190 2.26 9.48 3.36
N LYS A 191 3.53 9.76 3.06
CA LYS A 191 3.92 10.53 1.86
C LYS A 191 3.42 9.89 0.57
N LYS A 192 3.49 8.55 0.47
CA LYS A 192 2.96 7.81 -0.69
C LYS A 192 1.43 7.95 -0.79
N ALA A 193 0.70 7.86 0.30
CA ALA A 193 -0.76 8.05 0.32
C ALA A 193 -1.15 9.46 -0.14
N VAL A 194 -0.45 10.49 0.35
CA VAL A 194 -0.66 11.89 -0.08
C VAL A 194 -0.36 12.07 -1.56
N ALA A 195 0.76 11.52 -2.04
CA ALA A 195 1.11 11.60 -3.45
C ALA A 195 0.05 10.93 -4.34
N ALA A 196 -0.45 9.75 -3.95
CA ALA A 196 -1.50 9.05 -4.67
C ALA A 196 -2.82 9.84 -4.70
N ALA A 197 -3.24 10.42 -3.58
CA ALA A 197 -4.45 11.26 -3.53
C ALA A 197 -4.32 12.51 -4.42
N ASN A 198 -3.17 13.17 -4.41
CA ASN A 198 -2.89 14.30 -5.29
C ASN A 198 -2.86 13.90 -6.78
N ALA A 199 -2.31 12.73 -7.09
CA ALA A 199 -2.30 12.19 -8.45
C ALA A 199 -3.72 11.91 -8.96
N VAL A 200 -4.62 11.39 -8.11
CA VAL A 200 -6.05 11.22 -8.45
C VAL A 200 -6.68 12.56 -8.82
N VAL A 201 -6.42 13.62 -8.05
CA VAL A 201 -6.94 14.98 -8.34
C VAL A 201 -6.35 15.52 -9.63
N ALA A 202 -5.03 15.39 -9.82
CA ALA A 202 -4.34 15.88 -11.02
C ALA A 202 -4.77 15.17 -12.31
N THR A 203 -5.27 13.94 -12.20
CA THR A 203 -5.74 13.11 -13.33
C THR A 203 -7.22 12.81 -13.27
N ALA A 204 -8.01 13.64 -12.59
CA ALA A 204 -9.47 13.52 -12.55
C ALA A 204 -10.10 13.76 -13.93
N VAL A 205 -11.36 13.34 -14.09
CA VAL A 205 -12.15 13.64 -15.30
C VAL A 205 -12.16 15.15 -15.54
N GLY A 206 -11.88 15.55 -16.78
CA GLY A 206 -11.72 16.96 -17.20
C GLY A 206 -10.27 17.46 -17.18
N GLN A 207 -9.34 16.78 -16.50
CA GLN A 207 -7.92 17.14 -16.51
C GLN A 207 -7.21 16.64 -17.78
N THR A 208 -6.10 17.25 -18.14
CA THR A 208 -5.23 16.74 -19.19
C THR A 208 -4.49 15.50 -18.68
N PHE A 209 -4.33 14.49 -19.54
CA PHE A 209 -3.55 13.31 -19.18
C PHE A 209 -2.10 13.68 -18.82
N VAL A 210 -1.48 12.89 -17.96
CA VAL A 210 -0.07 13.01 -17.57
C VAL A 210 0.74 12.04 -18.43
N ASP A 211 1.77 12.53 -19.11
CA ASP A 211 2.60 11.70 -19.98
C ASP A 211 3.60 10.85 -19.16
N PHE A 212 3.94 9.69 -19.68
CA PHE A 212 4.99 8.82 -19.17
C PHE A 212 5.63 8.05 -20.32
N THR A 213 6.81 7.49 -20.07
CA THR A 213 7.62 6.81 -21.10
C THR A 213 7.88 5.36 -20.68
N ASP A 214 7.69 4.43 -21.58
CA ASP A 214 8.00 3.02 -21.34
C ASP A 214 9.52 2.68 -21.49
N ALA A 215 9.90 1.44 -21.21
CA ALA A 215 11.29 1.00 -21.31
C ALA A 215 11.86 1.05 -22.75
N HIS A 216 11.00 1.15 -23.76
CA HIS A 216 11.38 1.19 -25.17
C HIS A 216 11.37 2.61 -25.75
N GLY A 217 11.04 3.62 -24.93
CA GLY A 217 11.00 5.03 -25.30
C GLY A 217 9.66 5.49 -25.90
N ALA A 218 8.63 4.62 -25.95
CA ALA A 218 7.29 5.02 -26.35
C ALA A 218 6.62 5.83 -25.23
N LYS A 219 5.88 6.87 -25.62
CA LYS A 219 5.18 7.77 -24.69
C LYS A 219 3.68 7.59 -24.80
N LEU A 220 2.95 7.82 -23.69
CA LEU A 220 1.48 7.83 -23.76
C LEU A 220 0.99 8.89 -24.77
N SER A 221 1.69 10.02 -24.89
CA SER A 221 1.43 11.05 -25.89
C SER A 221 1.63 10.61 -27.35
N ASP A 222 2.22 9.46 -27.61
CA ASP A 222 2.26 8.89 -28.97
C ASP A 222 0.90 8.34 -29.40
N TYR A 223 0.03 8.02 -28.47
CA TYR A 223 -1.30 7.45 -28.67
C TYR A 223 -2.44 8.41 -28.33
N ALA A 224 -2.27 9.23 -27.27
CA ALA A 224 -3.29 10.12 -26.73
C ALA A 224 -3.09 11.59 -27.18
N GLY A 225 -4.18 12.39 -27.22
CA GLY A 225 -4.13 13.81 -27.60
C GLY A 225 -3.74 14.04 -29.06
N LYS A 226 -4.02 13.09 -29.95
CA LYS A 226 -3.68 13.15 -31.40
C LYS A 226 -4.91 13.32 -32.30
N GLY A 227 -5.92 14.03 -31.82
CA GLY A 227 -7.15 14.27 -32.59
C GLY A 227 -8.10 13.07 -32.63
N ARG A 228 -7.86 12.03 -31.82
CA ARG A 228 -8.72 10.86 -31.69
C ARG A 228 -8.90 10.50 -30.21
N TYR A 229 -10.02 9.92 -29.87
CA TYR A 229 -10.20 9.29 -28.57
C TYR A 229 -9.18 8.17 -28.37
N THR A 230 -8.71 7.99 -27.17
CA THR A 230 -7.77 6.91 -26.80
C THR A 230 -8.29 6.15 -25.58
N LEU A 231 -8.47 4.84 -25.72
CA LEU A 231 -8.71 3.93 -24.61
C LEU A 231 -7.37 3.46 -24.06
N VAL A 232 -7.15 3.67 -22.77
CA VAL A 232 -5.94 3.28 -22.05
C VAL A 232 -6.32 2.23 -20.99
N ASP A 233 -5.78 1.01 -21.14
CA ASP A 233 -6.03 -0.12 -20.23
C ASP A 233 -4.80 -0.43 -19.37
N PHE A 234 -4.86 -0.15 -18.08
CA PHE A 234 -3.84 -0.53 -17.10
C PHE A 234 -4.14 -1.96 -16.62
N TRP A 235 -3.21 -2.86 -16.89
CA TRP A 235 -3.40 -4.30 -16.67
C TRP A 235 -2.10 -5.02 -16.28
N ALA A 236 -2.18 -6.33 -15.98
CA ALA A 236 -1.03 -7.20 -15.75
C ALA A 236 -1.34 -8.65 -16.16
N SER A 237 -0.30 -9.42 -16.48
CA SER A 237 -0.42 -10.84 -16.87
C SER A 237 -1.02 -11.73 -15.79
N TRP A 238 -0.77 -11.43 -14.54
CA TRP A 238 -1.30 -12.15 -13.36
C TRP A 238 -2.72 -11.70 -12.96
N CYS A 239 -3.24 -10.59 -13.54
CA CYS A 239 -4.53 -10.01 -13.17
C CYS A 239 -5.69 -10.76 -13.82
N GLY A 240 -6.34 -11.66 -13.08
CA GLY A 240 -7.50 -12.42 -13.57
C GLY A 240 -8.66 -11.56 -14.05
N PRO A 241 -9.12 -10.55 -13.29
CA PRO A 241 -10.16 -9.61 -13.72
C PRO A 241 -9.79 -8.87 -15.02
N CYS A 242 -8.52 -8.44 -15.19
CA CYS A 242 -8.05 -7.77 -16.42
C CYS A 242 -8.20 -8.70 -17.64
N LYS A 243 -7.78 -9.96 -17.51
CA LYS A 243 -7.92 -10.96 -18.57
C LYS A 243 -9.38 -11.21 -18.97
N ARG A 244 -10.31 -11.12 -18.03
CA ARG A 244 -11.76 -11.24 -18.32
C ARG A 244 -12.30 -10.02 -19.08
N GLU A 245 -11.66 -8.84 -18.96
CA GLU A 245 -12.07 -7.63 -19.66
C GLU A 245 -11.54 -7.57 -21.10
N ILE A 246 -10.41 -8.21 -21.40
CA ILE A 246 -9.78 -8.20 -22.74
C ILE A 246 -10.75 -8.57 -23.89
N PRO A 247 -11.62 -9.61 -23.80
CA PRO A 247 -12.58 -9.89 -24.85
C PRO A 247 -13.54 -8.73 -25.14
N ASN A 248 -13.96 -7.98 -24.11
CA ASN A 248 -14.81 -6.81 -24.26
C ASN A 248 -14.05 -5.67 -24.98
N ILE A 249 -12.78 -5.42 -24.60
CA ILE A 249 -11.93 -4.43 -25.27
C ILE A 249 -11.67 -4.83 -26.73
N LYS A 250 -11.48 -6.12 -27.03
CA LYS A 250 -11.33 -6.62 -28.42
C LYS A 250 -12.53 -6.32 -29.27
N ALA A 251 -13.74 -6.57 -28.75
CA ALA A 251 -14.96 -6.25 -29.47
C ALA A 251 -15.09 -4.75 -29.81
N LEU A 252 -14.65 -3.88 -28.88
CA LEU A 252 -14.58 -2.44 -29.12
C LEU A 252 -13.48 -2.08 -30.12
N TYR A 253 -12.31 -2.71 -30.01
CA TYR A 253 -11.19 -2.52 -30.92
C TYR A 253 -11.60 -2.86 -32.39
N ASP A 254 -12.18 -4.03 -32.62
CA ASP A 254 -12.60 -4.45 -33.96
C ASP A 254 -13.60 -3.47 -34.59
N LYS A 255 -14.46 -2.87 -33.76
CA LYS A 255 -15.47 -1.91 -34.22
C LYS A 255 -14.92 -0.50 -34.44
N TYR A 256 -13.95 -0.07 -33.64
CA TYR A 256 -13.57 1.35 -33.56
C TYR A 256 -12.09 1.66 -33.86
N LYS A 257 -11.22 0.67 -34.16
CA LYS A 257 -9.78 0.86 -34.40
C LYS A 257 -9.42 1.92 -35.45
N ASP A 258 -10.31 2.13 -36.44
CA ASP A 258 -10.09 3.14 -37.46
C ASP A 258 -10.50 4.55 -37.00
N LYS A 259 -11.20 4.67 -35.88
CA LYS A 259 -11.79 5.92 -35.35
C LYS A 259 -11.21 6.36 -34.01
N MET A 260 -10.69 5.45 -33.23
CA MET A 260 -10.04 5.73 -31.93
C MET A 260 -8.79 4.88 -31.72
N ASN A 261 -7.94 5.31 -30.84
CA ASN A 261 -6.73 4.59 -30.44
C ASN A 261 -6.99 3.69 -29.22
N PHE A 262 -6.21 2.62 -29.14
CA PHE A 262 -6.20 1.69 -28.00
C PHE A 262 -4.75 1.47 -27.59
N VAL A 263 -4.46 1.51 -26.30
CA VAL A 263 -3.15 1.21 -25.75
C VAL A 263 -3.29 0.49 -24.41
N GLY A 264 -2.59 -0.62 -24.26
CA GLY A 264 -2.40 -1.28 -22.98
C GLY A 264 -1.21 -0.68 -22.25
N VAL A 265 -1.25 -0.66 -20.92
CA VAL A 265 -0.13 -0.27 -20.05
C VAL A 265 0.06 -1.39 -19.04
N ALA A 266 1.08 -2.21 -19.26
CA ALA A 266 1.41 -3.32 -18.37
C ALA A 266 2.14 -2.77 -17.14
N VAL A 267 1.54 -2.92 -15.96
CA VAL A 267 2.04 -2.39 -14.69
C VAL A 267 2.20 -3.53 -13.67
N TRP A 268 3.13 -3.39 -12.73
CA TRP A 268 3.37 -4.37 -11.65
C TRP A 268 3.64 -5.79 -12.17
N ASP A 269 4.24 -5.89 -13.32
CA ASP A 269 4.42 -7.14 -14.06
C ASP A 269 5.88 -7.39 -14.43
N LYS A 270 6.17 -8.58 -14.92
CA LYS A 270 7.45 -8.93 -15.54
C LYS A 270 7.31 -8.86 -17.06
N PRO A 271 8.24 -8.21 -17.78
CA PRO A 271 8.16 -8.06 -19.23
C PRO A 271 7.91 -9.38 -19.99
N ASP A 272 8.59 -10.47 -19.59
CA ASP A 272 8.44 -11.78 -20.21
C ASP A 272 7.03 -12.39 -20.01
N ASP A 273 6.44 -12.20 -18.81
CA ASP A 273 5.10 -12.68 -18.49
C ASP A 273 4.05 -11.85 -19.25
N THR A 274 4.26 -10.53 -19.36
CA THR A 274 3.45 -9.64 -20.19
C THR A 274 3.49 -10.07 -21.66
N ALA A 275 4.68 -10.24 -22.25
CA ALA A 275 4.85 -10.63 -23.65
C ALA A 275 4.13 -11.96 -23.96
N ARG A 276 4.33 -12.98 -23.12
CA ARG A 276 3.65 -14.27 -23.24
C ARG A 276 2.13 -14.11 -23.22
N THR A 277 1.59 -13.30 -22.30
CA THR A 277 0.14 -13.10 -22.18
C THR A 277 -0.43 -12.31 -23.35
N ILE A 278 0.31 -11.36 -23.94
CA ILE A 278 -0.08 -10.67 -25.18
C ILE A 278 -0.27 -11.70 -26.30
N ASP A 279 0.67 -12.62 -26.48
CA ASP A 279 0.59 -13.67 -27.49
C ASP A 279 -0.54 -14.67 -27.22
N GLU A 280 -0.67 -15.17 -25.99
CA GLU A 280 -1.73 -16.09 -25.58
C GLU A 280 -3.12 -15.53 -25.79
N LEU A 281 -3.32 -14.28 -25.41
CA LEU A 281 -4.60 -13.59 -25.55
C LEU A 281 -4.75 -12.88 -26.90
N GLN A 282 -3.75 -12.91 -27.78
CA GLN A 282 -3.76 -12.26 -29.10
C GLN A 282 -4.23 -10.81 -29.02
N ILE A 283 -3.59 -10.00 -28.15
CA ILE A 283 -3.92 -8.59 -27.95
C ILE A 283 -3.49 -7.80 -29.21
N PRO A 284 -4.43 -7.16 -29.96
CA PRO A 284 -4.10 -6.57 -31.26
C PRO A 284 -3.64 -5.10 -31.19
N TRP A 285 -3.70 -4.46 -30.02
CA TRP A 285 -3.28 -3.08 -29.82
C TRP A 285 -1.89 -2.98 -29.19
N PRO A 286 -1.20 -1.83 -29.33
CA PRO A 286 0.08 -1.59 -28.68
C PRO A 286 0.01 -1.71 -27.17
N VAL A 287 1.05 -2.30 -26.55
CA VAL A 287 1.18 -2.40 -25.10
C VAL A 287 2.49 -1.76 -24.68
N MET A 288 2.40 -0.72 -23.88
CA MET A 288 3.53 -0.10 -23.17
C MET A 288 3.93 -0.96 -21.98
N GLN A 289 5.22 -1.16 -21.77
CA GLN A 289 5.75 -1.92 -20.63
C GLN A 289 7.06 -1.33 -20.15
N GLY A 290 7.26 -1.32 -18.84
CA GLY A 290 8.48 -0.81 -18.20
C GLY A 290 9.41 -1.91 -17.73
N GLU A 291 10.35 -1.53 -16.88
CA GLU A 291 11.17 -2.46 -16.10
C GLU A 291 10.29 -3.36 -15.20
N PRO A 292 10.82 -4.49 -14.70
CA PRO A 292 10.05 -5.37 -13.81
C PRO A 292 9.39 -4.61 -12.65
N ASN A 293 8.09 -4.87 -12.44
CA ASN A 293 7.25 -4.18 -11.45
C ASN A 293 7.09 -2.66 -11.67
N TRP A 294 7.02 -2.22 -12.91
CA TRP A 294 6.83 -0.81 -13.27
C TRP A 294 5.63 -0.16 -12.58
N THR A 295 5.88 0.83 -11.74
CA THR A 295 4.86 1.52 -10.93
C THR A 295 4.61 2.97 -11.37
N GLU A 296 5.52 3.58 -12.14
CA GLU A 296 5.43 4.99 -12.51
C GLU A 296 4.06 5.39 -13.06
N PRO A 297 3.45 4.69 -14.05
CA PRO A 297 2.14 5.09 -14.55
C PRO A 297 1.04 5.04 -13.49
N THR A 298 1.07 4.05 -12.61
CA THR A 298 0.08 3.94 -11.53
C THR A 298 0.29 4.98 -10.45
N ASP A 299 1.52 5.33 -10.13
CA ASP A 299 1.85 6.40 -9.18
C ASP A 299 1.41 7.77 -9.73
N LEU A 300 1.64 8.06 -11.04
CA LEU A 300 1.23 9.30 -11.71
C LEU A 300 -0.28 9.51 -11.77
N TYR A 301 -1.04 8.42 -11.84
CA TYR A 301 -2.51 8.45 -11.94
C TYR A 301 -3.24 8.13 -10.64
N GLY A 302 -2.52 7.84 -9.56
CA GLY A 302 -3.08 7.44 -8.28
C GLY A 302 -3.87 6.12 -8.37
N ILE A 303 -3.42 5.19 -9.23
CA ILE A 303 -4.07 3.90 -9.44
C ILE A 303 -3.58 2.92 -8.37
N SER A 304 -4.50 2.43 -7.54
CA SER A 304 -4.23 1.46 -6.48
C SER A 304 -4.65 0.03 -6.82
N GLY A 305 -5.38 -0.16 -7.93
CA GLY A 305 -5.87 -1.48 -8.35
C GLY A 305 -6.13 -1.55 -9.86
N ILE A 306 -6.03 -2.75 -10.42
CA ILE A 306 -6.30 -3.08 -11.82
C ILE A 306 -7.37 -4.17 -11.93
N PRO A 307 -8.19 -4.21 -13.01
CA PRO A 307 -8.12 -3.35 -14.20
C PRO A 307 -8.50 -1.91 -13.91
N HIS A 308 -7.83 -0.97 -14.57
CA HIS A 308 -8.19 0.43 -14.56
C HIS A 308 -8.18 0.95 -15.99
N ILE A 309 -9.34 1.17 -16.57
CA ILE A 309 -9.48 1.62 -17.95
C ILE A 309 -9.89 3.09 -17.95
N MET A 310 -9.20 3.89 -18.75
CA MET A 310 -9.47 5.31 -18.97
C MET A 310 -9.84 5.58 -20.41
N LEU A 311 -10.61 6.65 -20.62
CA LEU A 311 -10.88 7.23 -21.92
C LEU A 311 -10.34 8.67 -21.94
N ILE A 312 -9.52 8.97 -22.95
CA ILE A 312 -8.95 10.30 -23.22
C ILE A 312 -9.54 10.81 -24.52
N ASP A 313 -9.96 12.07 -24.56
CA ASP A 313 -10.53 12.71 -25.73
C ASP A 313 -9.48 13.15 -26.77
N PRO A 314 -9.88 13.64 -27.96
CA PRO A 314 -8.98 14.11 -28.99
C PRO A 314 -8.02 15.22 -28.57
N ASP A 315 -8.41 16.03 -27.58
CA ASP A 315 -7.63 17.17 -27.07
C ASP A 315 -6.72 16.78 -25.87
N GLY A 316 -6.74 15.49 -25.48
CA GLY A 316 -5.94 14.97 -24.38
C GLY A 316 -6.58 15.14 -23.00
N LYS A 317 -7.88 15.39 -22.92
CA LYS A 317 -8.61 15.43 -21.64
C LYS A 317 -9.09 14.04 -21.24
N ILE A 318 -8.95 13.70 -19.99
CA ILE A 318 -9.51 12.48 -19.42
C ILE A 318 -11.03 12.66 -19.31
N VAL A 319 -11.80 11.86 -20.02
CA VAL A 319 -13.28 11.97 -20.05
C VAL A 319 -13.96 10.89 -19.23
N ALA A 320 -13.28 9.79 -18.95
CA ALA A 320 -13.77 8.74 -18.05
C ALA A 320 -12.62 7.93 -17.45
N ARG A 321 -12.84 7.37 -16.27
CA ARG A 321 -11.90 6.49 -15.52
C ARG A 321 -12.64 5.32 -14.92
N GLN A 322 -11.90 4.25 -14.54
CA GLN A 322 -12.43 3.05 -13.87
C GLN A 322 -13.54 2.35 -14.70
N LEU A 323 -13.40 2.37 -16.00
CA LEU A 323 -14.35 1.75 -16.90
C LEU A 323 -14.16 0.22 -16.91
N THR A 324 -15.26 -0.53 -16.71
CA THR A 324 -15.25 -2.00 -16.84
C THR A 324 -16.62 -2.50 -17.33
N GLY A 325 -16.65 -3.68 -17.95
CA GLY A 325 -17.86 -4.37 -18.34
C GLY A 325 -18.83 -3.52 -19.17
N GLN A 326 -20.08 -3.50 -18.77
CA GLN A 326 -21.13 -2.75 -19.47
C GLN A 326 -20.89 -1.23 -19.48
N LEU A 327 -20.27 -0.69 -18.41
CA LEU A 327 -19.97 0.74 -18.33
C LEU A 327 -18.96 1.12 -19.41
N LEU A 328 -17.90 0.32 -19.60
CA LEU A 328 -16.91 0.53 -20.65
C LEU A 328 -17.57 0.53 -22.03
N THR A 329 -18.34 -0.53 -22.33
CA THR A 329 -19.02 -0.69 -23.63
C THR A 329 -19.94 0.49 -23.91
N ARG A 330 -20.77 0.87 -22.94
CA ARG A 330 -21.70 1.99 -23.07
C ARG A 330 -20.97 3.31 -23.30
N THR A 331 -19.95 3.61 -22.48
CA THR A 331 -19.20 4.87 -22.58
C THR A 331 -18.59 5.03 -23.97
N VAL A 332 -17.95 3.98 -24.52
CA VAL A 332 -17.35 4.05 -25.86
C VAL A 332 -18.42 4.14 -26.97
N THR A 333 -19.54 3.42 -26.81
CA THR A 333 -20.61 3.44 -27.81
C THR A 333 -21.31 4.82 -27.87
N ASP A 334 -21.45 5.49 -26.75
CA ASP A 334 -22.11 6.80 -26.64
C ASP A 334 -21.27 7.95 -27.25
N LEU A 335 -19.98 7.71 -27.58
CA LEU A 335 -19.14 8.70 -28.29
C LEU A 335 -19.61 9.07 -29.69
N LYS A 336 -20.48 8.27 -30.29
CA LYS A 336 -21.00 8.47 -31.67
C LYS A 336 -19.90 8.69 -32.72
N LEU A 337 -18.85 7.86 -32.65
CA LEU A 337 -17.66 7.88 -33.50
C LEU A 337 -18.00 7.49 -34.95
#